data_68e5e399001e67ac1aec8bdeac2e94ff
#
_entry.id   68e5e399001e67ac1aec8bdeac2e94ff
#
_cell.length_a   1.000
_cell.length_b   1.000
_cell.length_c   1.000
_cell.angle_alpha   90.00
_cell.angle_beta   90.00
_cell.angle_gamma   90.00
#
_symmetry.space_group_name_H-M   'P 1'
#
loop_
_entity.id
_entity.type
_entity.pdbx_description
1 polymer ?
#
loop_
_entity_poly.entity_id
_entity_poly.type
_entity_poly.pdbx_seq_one_letter_code
_entity_poly.pdbx_strand_id
1 'polypeptide(L)'
;MLTAILADIHANLEAFQAVIADLEVRPIDSVMCLGDLIGYGPDPDEVVCLFRHKGYISVQGNHEAALGDRKMRSWLNFQARENSIITEQLLSPENRAFCQALPENMTTTGALFVHGFPPSSLLRYLTMASDDDLQSYFHETDTPLCFVGHTHVLAAVTWDGQKLTHDILPAGHYQLSDMTQYLINAGSVGQPRDGTNSAKYMLWDSLKNRLEIVCVDYDIGTTTAKIEKRGFPEAYGLRLW
;
A
#
# COMPACT_ATOMS: atom_id res chain seq x y z
N MET A 1 20.64 -1.51 4.05
CA MET A 1 19.57 -0.70 4.68
C MET A 1 18.31 -1.54 4.69
N LEU A 2 17.67 -1.67 5.87
CA LEU A 2 16.46 -2.44 6.05
C LEU A 2 15.25 -1.50 6.05
N THR A 3 14.46 -1.54 4.98
CA THR A 3 13.28 -0.70 4.79
C THR A 3 12.01 -1.53 4.98
N ALA A 4 11.10 -1.10 5.84
CA ALA A 4 9.76 -1.64 5.89
C ALA A 4 8.90 -0.99 4.81
N ILE A 5 8.18 -1.80 4.04
CA ILE A 5 7.32 -1.35 2.95
C ILE A 5 5.87 -1.69 3.31
N LEU A 6 5.07 -0.67 3.50
CA LEU A 6 3.66 -0.73 3.81
C LEU A 6 2.84 -0.29 2.60
N ALA A 7 1.61 -0.77 2.49
CA ALA A 7 0.65 -0.29 1.49
C ALA A 7 -0.77 -0.37 2.03
N ASP A 8 -1.64 0.49 1.52
CA ASP A 8 -3.08 0.30 1.65
C ASP A 8 -3.52 0.11 3.12
N ILE A 9 -3.17 1.10 3.98
CA ILE A 9 -3.50 1.10 5.43
C ILE A 9 -5.00 1.34 5.62
N HIS A 10 -5.60 2.14 4.73
CA HIS A 10 -7.03 2.35 4.64
C HIS A 10 -7.71 2.66 5.98
N ALA A 11 -7.16 3.65 6.70
CA ALA A 11 -7.76 4.14 7.95
C ALA A 11 -8.09 3.01 8.97
N ASN A 12 -7.39 1.87 8.90
CA ASN A 12 -7.49 0.76 9.83
C ASN A 12 -6.44 0.92 10.93
N LEU A 13 -6.82 1.62 11.99
CA LEU A 13 -5.90 1.98 13.08
C LEU A 13 -5.38 0.74 13.81
N GLU A 14 -6.22 -0.26 14.05
CA GLU A 14 -5.86 -1.49 14.75
C GLU A 14 -4.79 -2.28 13.97
N ALA A 15 -4.99 -2.44 12.66
CA ALA A 15 -4.02 -3.11 11.80
C ALA A 15 -2.69 -2.33 11.75
N PHE A 16 -2.76 -1.00 11.62
CA PHE A 16 -1.57 -0.17 11.57
C PHE A 16 -0.80 -0.18 12.89
N GLN A 17 -1.48 -0.14 14.03
CA GLN A 17 -0.85 -0.24 15.35
C GLN A 17 -0.19 -1.61 15.58
N ALA A 18 -0.82 -2.69 15.12
CA ALA A 18 -0.23 -4.02 15.20
C ALA A 18 1.06 -4.12 14.37
N VAL A 19 1.06 -3.57 13.15
CA VAL A 19 2.27 -3.49 12.31
C VAL A 19 3.35 -2.63 12.97
N ILE A 20 3.01 -1.46 13.54
CA ILE A 20 3.97 -0.62 14.25
C ILE A 20 4.60 -1.37 15.43
N ALA A 21 3.82 -2.09 16.22
CA ALA A 21 4.33 -2.85 17.37
C ALA A 21 5.32 -3.95 16.92
N ASP A 22 5.07 -4.60 15.79
CA ASP A 22 6.02 -5.57 15.23
C ASP A 22 7.28 -4.90 14.65
N LEU A 23 7.14 -3.70 14.04
CA LEU A 23 8.29 -2.94 13.53
C LEU A 23 9.20 -2.43 14.65
N GLU A 24 8.66 -2.05 15.80
CA GLU A 24 9.43 -1.49 16.93
C GLU A 24 10.43 -2.48 17.56
N VAL A 25 10.21 -3.78 17.39
CA VAL A 25 11.12 -4.82 17.88
C VAL A 25 12.15 -5.26 16.83
N ARG A 26 12.17 -4.65 15.65
CA ARG A 26 13.04 -4.95 14.52
C ARG A 26 14.04 -3.83 14.24
N PRO A 27 15.26 -4.13 13.76
CA PRO A 27 16.28 -3.12 13.44
C PRO A 27 15.97 -2.42 12.10
N ILE A 28 14.83 -1.70 12.02
CA ILE A 28 14.38 -1.01 10.82
C ILE A 28 15.11 0.34 10.68
N ASP A 29 15.64 0.62 9.48
CA ASP A 29 16.29 1.91 9.17
C ASP A 29 15.26 2.95 8.67
N SER A 30 14.22 2.51 7.95
CA SER A 30 13.20 3.39 7.37
C SER A 30 11.88 2.66 7.14
N VAL A 31 10.79 3.43 7.04
CA VAL A 31 9.46 2.94 6.67
C VAL A 31 8.96 3.74 5.48
N MET A 32 8.57 3.02 4.41
CA MET A 32 7.99 3.56 3.19
C MET A 32 6.57 3.02 3.01
N CYS A 33 5.59 3.89 2.81
CA CYS A 33 4.24 3.49 2.44
C CYS A 33 3.96 3.79 0.97
N LEU A 34 3.24 2.88 0.33
CA LEU A 34 2.88 2.97 -1.08
C LEU A 34 1.52 3.67 -1.31
N GLY A 35 1.10 4.52 -0.37
CA GLY A 35 -0.14 5.27 -0.44
C GLY A 35 -1.34 4.55 0.17
N ASP A 36 -2.50 5.18 0.01
CA ASP A 36 -3.77 4.75 0.59
C ASP A 36 -3.70 4.57 2.12
N LEU A 37 -3.22 5.62 2.79
CA LEU A 37 -3.29 5.75 4.25
C LEU A 37 -4.75 5.81 4.72
N ILE A 38 -5.60 6.44 3.91
CA ILE A 38 -7.01 6.74 4.17
C ILE A 38 -7.96 5.94 3.28
N GLY A 39 -9.27 6.13 3.49
CA GLY A 39 -10.32 5.45 2.73
C GLY A 39 -10.76 4.14 3.38
N TYR A 40 -12.00 3.73 3.13
CA TYR A 40 -12.68 2.55 3.64
C TYR A 40 -12.83 2.46 5.16
N GLY A 41 -11.75 2.53 5.90
CA GLY A 41 -11.70 2.32 7.33
C GLY A 41 -12.20 3.51 8.17
N PRO A 42 -12.35 3.29 9.49
CA PRO A 42 -13.08 4.22 10.35
C PRO A 42 -12.23 5.37 10.92
N ASP A 43 -10.90 5.27 10.93
CA ASP A 43 -10.01 6.16 11.69
C ASP A 43 -8.99 6.91 10.80
N PRO A 44 -9.41 7.69 9.78
CA PRO A 44 -8.49 8.32 8.84
C PRO A 44 -7.58 9.37 9.51
N ASP A 45 -8.11 10.18 10.41
CA ASP A 45 -7.32 11.23 11.05
C ASP A 45 -6.30 10.66 12.03
N GLU A 46 -6.70 9.65 12.80
CA GLU A 46 -5.87 8.95 13.77
C GLU A 46 -4.70 8.21 13.08
N VAL A 47 -4.97 7.56 11.95
CA VAL A 47 -3.94 6.86 11.15
C VAL A 47 -2.93 7.87 10.59
N VAL A 48 -3.39 8.95 9.96
CA VAL A 48 -2.49 9.96 9.38
C VAL A 48 -1.70 10.67 10.48
N CYS A 49 -2.32 11.01 11.61
CA CYS A 49 -1.65 11.60 12.75
C CYS A 49 -0.52 10.69 13.28
N LEU A 50 -0.82 9.41 13.50
CA LEU A 50 0.16 8.42 13.97
C LEU A 50 1.29 8.21 12.94
N PHE A 51 0.96 8.12 11.64
CA PHE A 51 1.93 7.98 10.55
C PHE A 51 2.93 9.15 10.52
N ARG A 52 2.43 10.37 10.61
CA ARG A 52 3.25 11.59 10.67
C ARG A 52 4.10 11.66 11.94
N HIS A 53 3.52 11.30 13.10
CA HIS A 53 4.24 11.28 14.38
C HIS A 53 5.43 10.31 14.37
N LYS A 54 5.28 9.17 13.68
CA LYS A 54 6.36 8.19 13.49
C LYS A 54 7.42 8.64 12.48
N GLY A 55 7.21 9.73 11.75
CA GLY A 55 8.14 10.21 10.73
C GLY A 55 8.27 9.29 9.51
N TYR A 56 7.24 8.49 9.24
CA TYR A 56 7.23 7.59 8.09
C TYR A 56 7.03 8.35 6.76
N ILE A 57 7.50 7.77 5.67
CA ILE A 57 7.46 8.38 4.35
C ILE A 57 6.40 7.66 3.51
N SER A 58 5.64 8.38 2.69
CA SER A 58 4.64 7.81 1.79
C SER A 58 4.68 8.45 0.42
N VAL A 59 4.32 7.67 -0.60
CA VAL A 59 3.79 8.20 -1.85
C VAL A 59 2.28 8.36 -1.75
N GLN A 60 1.69 9.09 -2.70
CA GLN A 60 0.25 9.31 -2.75
C GLN A 60 -0.47 8.10 -3.33
N GLY A 61 -1.59 7.68 -2.73
CA GLY A 61 -2.52 6.73 -3.31
C GLY A 61 -3.72 7.42 -3.97
N ASN A 62 -4.60 6.64 -4.60
CA ASN A 62 -5.78 7.20 -5.26
C ASN A 62 -6.81 7.75 -4.26
N HIS A 63 -6.82 7.29 -3.02
CA HIS A 63 -7.70 7.84 -1.98
C HIS A 63 -7.23 9.21 -1.50
N GLU A 64 -5.93 9.43 -1.34
CA GLU A 64 -5.38 10.77 -1.06
C GLU A 64 -5.59 11.71 -2.24
N ALA A 65 -5.34 11.27 -3.47
CA ALA A 65 -5.52 12.07 -4.67
C ALA A 65 -6.98 12.52 -4.88
N ALA A 66 -7.94 11.73 -4.39
CA ALA A 66 -9.37 12.08 -4.44
C ALA A 66 -9.79 13.18 -3.44
N LEU A 67 -8.94 13.55 -2.48
CA LEU A 67 -9.25 14.60 -1.51
C LEU A 67 -9.33 15.97 -2.19
N GLY A 68 -10.54 16.53 -2.23
CA GLY A 68 -10.77 17.84 -2.86
C GLY A 68 -10.75 17.85 -4.39
N ASP A 69 -10.41 16.77 -5.05
CA ASP A 69 -10.42 16.63 -6.51
C ASP A 69 -11.63 15.82 -6.99
N ARG A 70 -12.62 16.51 -7.58
CA ARG A 70 -13.84 15.87 -8.10
C ARG A 70 -13.55 14.92 -9.26
N LYS A 71 -12.55 15.20 -10.09
CA LYS A 71 -12.18 14.35 -11.23
C LYS A 71 -11.56 13.04 -10.73
N MET A 72 -10.57 13.13 -9.85
CA MET A 72 -9.97 11.94 -9.23
C MET A 72 -11.01 11.13 -8.46
N ARG A 73 -11.88 11.78 -7.68
CA ARG A 73 -12.98 11.10 -6.98
C ARG A 73 -13.94 10.38 -7.93
N SER A 74 -14.17 10.88 -9.14
CA SER A 74 -15.04 10.22 -10.12
C SER A 74 -14.52 8.90 -10.65
N TRP A 75 -13.22 8.63 -10.55
CA TRP A 75 -12.58 7.36 -10.92
C TRP A 75 -12.73 6.28 -9.85
N LEU A 76 -13.01 6.67 -8.60
CA LEU A 76 -13.30 5.70 -7.54
C LEU A 76 -14.60 4.94 -7.86
N ASN A 77 -14.67 3.66 -7.50
CA ASN A 77 -15.93 2.93 -7.56
C ASN A 77 -16.98 3.59 -6.65
N PHE A 78 -18.24 3.24 -6.83
CA PHE A 78 -19.35 3.90 -6.12
C PHE A 78 -19.16 3.92 -4.60
N GLN A 79 -18.82 2.79 -4.00
CA GLN A 79 -18.65 2.68 -2.54
C GLN A 79 -17.45 3.51 -2.05
N ALA A 80 -16.30 3.44 -2.73
CA ALA A 80 -15.12 4.23 -2.39
C ALA A 80 -15.38 5.73 -2.54
N ARG A 81 -16.20 6.15 -3.52
CA ARG A 81 -16.59 7.55 -3.73
C ARG A 81 -17.43 8.08 -2.57
N GLU A 82 -18.46 7.34 -2.15
CA GLU A 82 -19.29 7.72 -0.99
C GLU A 82 -18.45 7.78 0.29
N ASN A 83 -17.60 6.77 0.52
CA ASN A 83 -16.68 6.76 1.65
C ASN A 83 -15.71 7.94 1.62
N SER A 84 -15.19 8.33 0.46
CA SER A 84 -14.23 9.44 0.34
C SER A 84 -14.78 10.77 0.85
N ILE A 85 -16.09 11.00 0.73
CA ILE A 85 -16.76 12.19 1.24
C ILE A 85 -16.74 12.19 2.78
N ILE A 86 -17.06 11.05 3.38
CA ILE A 86 -17.05 10.89 4.84
C ILE A 86 -15.61 10.98 5.35
N THR A 87 -14.67 10.29 4.72
CA THR A 87 -13.25 10.36 5.04
C THR A 87 -12.72 11.79 5.06
N GLU A 88 -13.08 12.60 4.04
CA GLU A 88 -12.69 14.00 3.96
C GLU A 88 -13.22 14.84 5.13
N GLN A 89 -14.44 14.54 5.63
CA GLN A 89 -15.03 15.21 6.79
C GLN A 89 -14.40 14.80 8.12
N LEU A 90 -13.85 13.61 8.20
CA LEU A 90 -13.19 13.09 9.41
C LEU A 90 -11.74 13.57 9.54
N LEU A 91 -11.11 13.99 8.45
CA LEU A 91 -9.73 14.48 8.45
C LEU A 91 -9.65 15.91 9.02
N SER A 92 -8.71 16.13 9.91
CA SER A 92 -8.29 17.50 10.30
C SER A 92 -7.71 18.23 9.07
N PRO A 93 -7.80 19.57 9.03
CA PRO A 93 -7.23 20.36 7.94
C PRO A 93 -5.74 20.08 7.72
N GLU A 94 -4.99 19.85 8.80
CA GLU A 94 -3.56 19.56 8.77
C GLU A 94 -3.26 18.20 8.15
N ASN A 95 -3.97 17.14 8.57
CA ASN A 95 -3.80 15.79 8.03
C ASN A 95 -4.28 15.70 6.57
N ARG A 96 -5.36 16.42 6.23
CA ARG A 96 -5.80 16.56 4.85
C ARG A 96 -4.73 17.20 3.96
N ALA A 97 -4.14 18.32 4.41
CA ALA A 97 -3.06 19.00 3.67
C ALA A 97 -1.82 18.09 3.50
N PHE A 98 -1.47 17.31 4.52
CA PHE A 98 -0.41 16.31 4.44
C PHE A 98 -0.69 15.27 3.35
N CYS A 99 -1.87 14.65 3.34
CA CYS A 99 -2.25 13.66 2.33
C CYS A 99 -2.22 14.23 0.90
N GLN A 100 -2.68 15.47 0.71
CA GLN A 100 -2.67 16.13 -0.60
C GLN A 100 -1.26 16.52 -1.09
N ALA A 101 -0.29 16.66 -0.18
CA ALA A 101 1.09 17.04 -0.50
C ALA A 101 2.00 15.83 -0.77
N LEU A 102 1.51 14.60 -0.63
CA LEU A 102 2.30 13.40 -0.89
C LEU A 102 2.71 13.32 -2.37
N PRO A 103 3.94 12.91 -2.69
CA PRO A 103 4.40 12.73 -4.07
C PRO A 103 3.74 11.50 -4.71
N GLU A 104 3.49 11.54 -6.02
CA GLU A 104 2.92 10.40 -6.76
C GLU A 104 3.84 9.18 -6.82
N ASN A 105 5.14 9.42 -6.80
CA ASN A 105 6.17 8.37 -6.78
C ASN A 105 7.43 8.86 -6.07
N MET A 106 8.29 7.93 -5.72
CA MET A 106 9.61 8.22 -5.16
C MET A 106 10.62 7.16 -5.60
N THR A 107 11.81 7.59 -5.99
CA THR A 107 12.94 6.68 -6.24
C THR A 107 14.00 6.89 -5.17
N THR A 108 14.32 5.86 -4.43
CA THR A 108 15.38 5.88 -3.42
C THR A 108 15.97 4.49 -3.24
N THR A 109 17.23 4.42 -2.82
CA THR A 109 17.94 3.16 -2.53
C THR A 109 17.96 2.17 -3.70
N GLY A 110 17.79 2.66 -4.94
CA GLY A 110 17.77 1.82 -6.15
C GLY A 110 16.41 1.15 -6.45
N ALA A 111 15.35 1.56 -5.76
CA ALA A 111 13.98 1.09 -6.03
C ALA A 111 13.03 2.26 -6.30
N LEU A 112 12.04 2.03 -7.15
CA LEU A 112 10.90 2.91 -7.40
C LEU A 112 9.74 2.49 -6.48
N PHE A 113 9.10 3.47 -5.85
CA PHE A 113 7.91 3.32 -5.02
C PHE A 113 6.77 4.11 -5.66
N VAL A 114 5.65 3.46 -5.96
CA VAL A 114 4.48 4.07 -6.58
C VAL A 114 3.23 3.29 -6.14
N HIS A 115 2.07 3.95 -6.11
CA HIS A 115 0.85 3.29 -5.63
C HIS A 115 0.31 2.25 -6.62
N GLY A 116 0.04 2.66 -7.85
CA GLY A 116 -0.52 1.79 -8.89
C GLY A 116 0.54 1.35 -9.91
N PHE A 117 0.16 1.22 -11.18
CA PHE A 117 1.07 0.80 -12.24
C PHE A 117 2.17 1.85 -12.49
N PRO A 118 3.47 1.45 -12.49
CA PRO A 118 4.57 2.39 -12.69
C PRO A 118 4.56 3.02 -14.09
N PRO A 119 5.24 4.19 -14.29
CA PRO A 119 6.07 4.86 -13.27
C PRO A 119 5.29 5.78 -12.31
N SER A 120 4.02 6.10 -12.56
CA SER A 120 3.31 7.11 -11.74
C SER A 120 1.78 6.98 -11.73
N SER A 121 1.21 5.86 -12.17
CA SER A 121 -0.25 5.72 -12.18
C SER A 121 -0.79 5.54 -10.76
N LEU A 122 -1.83 6.32 -10.43
CA LEU A 122 -2.60 6.18 -9.19
C LEU A 122 -3.85 5.29 -9.36
N LEU A 123 -4.26 5.01 -10.60
CA LEU A 123 -5.56 4.40 -10.92
C LEU A 123 -5.46 3.04 -11.60
N ARG A 124 -4.36 2.77 -12.27
CA ARG A 124 -4.19 1.53 -13.02
C ARG A 124 -3.69 0.42 -12.11
N TYR A 125 -4.49 -0.62 -11.95
CA TYR A 125 -4.08 -1.82 -11.23
C TYR A 125 -2.99 -2.59 -11.98
N LEU A 126 -2.07 -3.20 -11.26
CA LEU A 126 -1.09 -4.14 -11.84
C LEU A 126 -1.79 -5.28 -12.61
N THR A 127 -2.91 -5.77 -12.09
CA THR A 127 -3.71 -6.84 -12.72
C THR A 127 -4.41 -6.43 -14.03
N MET A 128 -4.41 -5.13 -14.38
CA MET A 128 -4.95 -4.62 -15.66
C MET A 128 -3.86 -4.43 -16.72
N ALA A 129 -2.61 -4.66 -16.38
CA ALA A 129 -1.51 -4.57 -17.32
C ALA A 129 -1.43 -5.87 -18.13
N SER A 130 -1.32 -5.74 -19.45
CA SER A 130 -0.99 -6.87 -20.32
C SER A 130 0.50 -7.23 -20.22
N ASP A 131 0.88 -8.41 -20.69
CA ASP A 131 2.29 -8.80 -20.77
C ASP A 131 3.10 -7.83 -21.65
N ASP A 132 2.49 -7.27 -22.70
CA ASP A 132 3.14 -6.25 -23.55
C ASP A 132 3.40 -4.94 -22.78
N ASP A 133 2.45 -4.50 -21.95
CA ASP A 133 2.64 -3.33 -21.06
C ASP A 133 3.78 -3.56 -20.07
N LEU A 134 3.83 -4.75 -19.48
CA LEU A 134 4.86 -5.13 -18.50
C LEU A 134 6.23 -5.23 -19.15
N GLN A 135 6.34 -5.85 -20.34
CA GLN A 135 7.59 -5.91 -21.09
C GLN A 135 8.06 -4.51 -21.48
N SER A 136 7.16 -3.65 -21.99
CA SER A 136 7.49 -2.26 -22.31
C SER A 136 8.03 -1.53 -21.09
N TYR A 137 7.36 -1.65 -19.94
CA TYR A 137 7.82 -1.07 -18.69
C TYR A 137 9.23 -1.55 -18.30
N PHE A 138 9.50 -2.87 -18.34
CA PHE A 138 10.81 -3.42 -18.00
C PHE A 138 11.91 -3.03 -18.98
N HIS A 139 11.58 -2.80 -20.26
CA HIS A 139 12.54 -2.32 -21.25
C HIS A 139 12.86 -0.83 -21.10
N GLU A 140 11.92 -0.03 -20.63
CA GLU A 140 12.04 1.43 -20.54
C GLU A 140 12.58 1.90 -19.19
N THR A 141 12.46 1.07 -18.13
CA THR A 141 12.85 1.48 -16.77
C THR A 141 14.35 1.29 -16.54
N ASP A 142 14.98 2.31 -15.95
CA ASP A 142 16.35 2.21 -15.41
C ASP A 142 16.37 1.64 -13.98
N THR A 143 15.20 1.40 -13.37
CA THR A 143 15.09 0.95 -11.99
C THR A 143 14.71 -0.54 -11.95
N PRO A 144 15.61 -1.43 -11.52
CA PRO A 144 15.38 -2.88 -11.58
C PRO A 144 14.35 -3.37 -10.57
N LEU A 145 14.01 -2.58 -9.57
CA LEU A 145 13.05 -2.93 -8.53
C LEU A 145 12.00 -1.85 -8.36
N CYS A 146 10.74 -2.24 -8.45
CA CYS A 146 9.59 -1.36 -8.21
C CYS A 146 8.64 -2.00 -7.21
N PHE A 147 8.21 -1.24 -6.21
CA PHE A 147 7.17 -1.62 -5.27
C PHE A 147 5.87 -0.88 -5.55
N VAL A 148 4.76 -1.62 -5.56
CA VAL A 148 3.41 -1.11 -5.81
C VAL A 148 2.43 -1.61 -4.75
N GLY A 149 1.31 -0.93 -4.60
CA GLY A 149 0.16 -1.30 -3.75
C GLY A 149 -1.11 -1.51 -4.57
N HIS A 150 -2.22 -0.90 -4.14
CA HIS A 150 -3.48 -0.71 -4.85
C HIS A 150 -4.32 -1.98 -5.09
N THR A 151 -3.72 -3.13 -5.40
CA THR A 151 -4.48 -4.38 -5.59
C THR A 151 -4.83 -5.07 -4.28
N HIS A 152 -4.08 -4.80 -3.22
CA HIS A 152 -4.12 -5.44 -1.90
C HIS A 152 -3.79 -6.95 -1.92
N VAL A 153 -3.11 -7.41 -2.95
CA VAL A 153 -2.73 -8.81 -3.13
C VAL A 153 -1.21 -8.90 -3.25
N LEU A 154 -0.60 -9.74 -2.43
CA LEU A 154 0.84 -10.01 -2.49
C LEU A 154 1.18 -10.73 -3.80
N ALA A 155 1.95 -10.07 -4.66
CA ALA A 155 2.32 -10.61 -5.96
C ALA A 155 3.64 -10.03 -6.46
N ALA A 156 4.32 -10.75 -7.34
CA ALA A 156 5.45 -10.25 -8.09
C ALA A 156 5.30 -10.54 -9.57
N VAL A 157 5.72 -9.58 -10.39
CA VAL A 157 6.02 -9.81 -11.80
C VAL A 157 7.53 -9.67 -11.96
N THR A 158 8.15 -10.64 -12.60
CA THR A 158 9.60 -10.66 -12.81
C THR A 158 9.95 -10.74 -14.29
N TRP A 159 11.07 -10.11 -14.66
CA TRP A 159 11.62 -10.13 -16.01
C TRP A 159 13.11 -10.45 -15.96
N ASP A 160 13.52 -11.54 -16.60
CA ASP A 160 14.92 -11.98 -16.67
C ASP A 160 15.65 -11.58 -17.97
N GLY A 161 15.03 -10.71 -18.77
CA GLY A 161 15.51 -10.29 -20.08
C GLY A 161 14.93 -11.13 -21.24
N GLN A 162 14.20 -12.21 -20.93
CA GLN A 162 13.60 -13.10 -21.94
C GLN A 162 12.17 -13.52 -21.59
N LYS A 163 11.89 -13.72 -20.30
CA LYS A 163 10.63 -14.27 -19.82
C LYS A 163 10.01 -13.43 -18.72
N LEU A 164 8.73 -13.13 -18.83
CA LEU A 164 7.87 -12.67 -17.78
C LEU A 164 7.39 -13.85 -16.92
N THR A 165 7.38 -13.64 -15.59
CA THR A 165 6.80 -14.60 -14.66
C THR A 165 5.89 -13.84 -13.68
N HIS A 166 4.72 -14.41 -13.38
CA HIS A 166 3.75 -13.89 -12.45
C HIS A 166 3.63 -14.83 -11.26
N ASP A 167 3.96 -14.35 -10.07
CA ASP A 167 3.98 -15.15 -8.86
C ASP A 167 3.11 -14.52 -7.77
N ILE A 168 2.39 -15.35 -7.02
CA ILE A 168 1.80 -14.98 -5.74
C ILE A 168 2.89 -15.16 -4.69
N LEU A 169 3.03 -14.17 -3.81
CA LEU A 169 4.07 -14.17 -2.78
C LEU A 169 3.48 -14.52 -1.40
N PRO A 170 3.53 -15.77 -0.93
CA PRO A 170 3.16 -16.09 0.45
C PRO A 170 4.12 -15.46 1.46
N ALA A 171 3.73 -15.45 2.74
CA ALA A 171 4.63 -15.05 3.82
C ALA A 171 5.93 -15.88 3.81
N GLY A 172 7.07 -15.22 4.01
CA GLY A 172 8.37 -15.88 3.97
C GLY A 172 9.52 -14.98 3.51
N HIS A 173 10.66 -15.61 3.23
CA HIS A 173 11.88 -14.93 2.82
C HIS A 173 12.22 -15.24 1.37
N TYR A 174 12.62 -14.21 0.63
CA TYR A 174 12.95 -14.28 -0.78
C TYR A 174 14.33 -13.66 -1.02
N GLN A 175 15.17 -14.34 -1.81
CA GLN A 175 16.41 -13.78 -2.31
C GLN A 175 16.13 -13.19 -3.70
N LEU A 176 16.33 -11.89 -3.87
CA LEU A 176 16.21 -11.24 -5.18
C LEU A 176 17.52 -11.41 -5.96
N SER A 177 17.40 -11.63 -7.27
CA SER A 177 18.55 -11.77 -8.17
C SER A 177 18.92 -10.43 -8.78
N ASP A 178 20.20 -10.11 -8.86
CA ASP A 178 20.68 -8.89 -9.55
C ASP A 178 20.51 -8.96 -11.07
N MET A 179 20.21 -10.15 -11.62
CA MET A 179 19.98 -10.39 -13.06
C MET A 179 18.51 -10.34 -13.46
N THR A 180 17.62 -9.98 -12.54
CA THR A 180 16.17 -9.98 -12.74
C THR A 180 15.59 -8.64 -12.32
N GLN A 181 14.69 -8.10 -13.12
CA GLN A 181 13.89 -6.95 -12.74
C GLN A 181 12.60 -7.38 -12.05
N TYR A 182 12.14 -6.59 -11.10
CA TYR A 182 11.01 -6.93 -10.24
C TYR A 182 9.99 -5.80 -10.17
N LEU A 183 8.72 -6.18 -10.27
CA LEU A 183 7.57 -5.34 -9.93
C LEU A 183 6.78 -6.08 -8.84
N ILE A 184 6.85 -5.59 -7.60
CA ILE A 184 6.37 -6.30 -6.41
C ILE A 184 5.22 -5.54 -5.78
N ASN A 185 4.07 -6.21 -5.60
CA ASN A 185 2.95 -5.67 -4.86
C ASN A 185 3.04 -6.04 -3.38
N ALA A 186 3.01 -5.04 -2.52
CA ALA A 186 3.22 -5.20 -1.07
C ALA A 186 1.99 -5.73 -0.31
N GLY A 187 0.90 -6.05 -0.99
CA GLY A 187 -0.34 -6.45 -0.34
C GLY A 187 -1.04 -5.27 0.33
N SER A 188 -1.58 -5.47 1.53
CA SER A 188 -2.27 -4.42 2.27
C SER A 188 -2.12 -4.60 3.78
N VAL A 189 -1.91 -3.49 4.49
CA VAL A 189 -1.96 -3.45 5.95
C VAL A 189 -3.42 -3.51 6.43
N GLY A 190 -4.28 -2.66 5.88
CA GLY A 190 -5.60 -2.41 6.45
C GLY A 190 -6.77 -3.15 5.80
N GLN A 191 -6.63 -3.63 4.55
CA GLN A 191 -7.70 -4.31 3.84
C GLN A 191 -7.17 -5.36 2.86
N PRO A 192 -6.59 -6.47 3.33
CA PRO A 192 -6.09 -7.54 2.46
C PRO A 192 -7.19 -8.13 1.58
N ARG A 193 -6.85 -8.55 0.34
CA ARG A 193 -7.78 -9.14 -0.64
C ARG A 193 -7.27 -10.46 -1.21
N ASP A 194 -6.36 -11.11 -0.52
CA ASP A 194 -5.72 -12.37 -0.91
C ASP A 194 -6.31 -13.61 -0.21
N GLY A 195 -7.51 -13.46 0.36
CA GLY A 195 -8.21 -14.55 1.07
C GLY A 195 -7.72 -14.78 2.50
N THR A 196 -6.91 -13.87 3.03
CA THR A 196 -6.49 -13.85 4.45
C THR A 196 -6.94 -12.56 5.11
N ASN A 197 -6.87 -12.50 6.44
CA ASN A 197 -7.31 -11.35 7.24
C ASN A 197 -6.21 -10.70 8.09
N SER A 198 -4.97 -11.18 8.01
CA SER A 198 -3.83 -10.56 8.69
C SER A 198 -3.35 -9.31 7.96
N ALA A 199 -2.93 -8.29 8.68
CA ALA A 199 -2.20 -7.15 8.13
C ALA A 199 -0.87 -7.60 7.52
N LYS A 200 -0.48 -7.05 6.36
CA LYS A 200 0.73 -7.45 5.65
C LYS A 200 1.64 -6.28 5.38
N TYR A 201 2.93 -6.53 5.50
CA TYR A 201 3.96 -5.60 5.08
C TYR A 201 5.22 -6.37 4.65
N MET A 202 6.17 -5.68 4.04
CA MET A 202 7.42 -6.27 3.59
C MET A 202 8.61 -5.62 4.29
N LEU A 203 9.68 -6.40 4.48
CA LEU A 203 11.00 -5.93 4.88
C LEU A 203 11.96 -6.15 3.72
N TRP A 204 12.54 -5.08 3.21
CA TRP A 204 13.51 -5.12 2.13
C TRP A 204 14.90 -4.72 2.63
N ASP A 205 15.83 -5.67 2.63
CA ASP A 205 17.26 -5.43 2.88
C ASP A 205 17.96 -5.15 1.55
N SER A 206 18.17 -3.89 1.23
CA SER A 206 18.77 -3.47 -0.04
C SER A 206 20.24 -3.85 -0.19
N LEU A 207 20.96 -4.07 0.92
CA LEU A 207 22.38 -4.49 0.89
C LEU A 207 22.54 -5.98 0.62
N LYS A 208 21.56 -6.79 1.08
CA LYS A 208 21.57 -8.24 0.90
C LYS A 208 20.67 -8.71 -0.23
N ASN A 209 19.95 -7.79 -0.86
CA ASN A 209 18.93 -8.05 -1.89
C ASN A 209 17.89 -9.08 -1.42
N ARG A 210 17.41 -8.94 -0.18
CA ARG A 210 16.48 -9.87 0.46
C ARG A 210 15.15 -9.19 0.78
N LEU A 211 14.08 -9.93 0.54
CA LEU A 211 12.73 -9.55 0.88
C LEU A 211 12.17 -10.53 1.91
N GLU A 212 11.53 -10.04 2.96
CA GLU A 212 10.71 -10.81 3.89
C GLU A 212 9.27 -10.29 3.84
N ILE A 213 8.30 -11.19 3.73
CA ILE A 213 6.88 -10.86 3.82
C ILE A 213 6.37 -11.28 5.18
N VAL A 214 5.83 -10.31 5.91
CA VAL A 214 5.36 -10.47 7.29
C VAL A 214 3.85 -10.33 7.32
N CYS A 215 3.19 -11.25 8.04
CA CYS A 215 1.75 -11.19 8.35
C CYS A 215 1.60 -10.96 9.85
N VAL A 216 0.73 -10.02 10.23
CA VAL A 216 0.49 -9.64 11.62
C VAL A 216 -1.00 -9.69 11.90
N ASP A 217 -1.40 -10.41 12.93
CA ASP A 217 -2.77 -10.44 13.39
C ASP A 217 -3.11 -9.15 14.15
N TYR A 218 -4.36 -8.69 14.01
CA TYR A 218 -4.84 -7.49 14.68
C TYR A 218 -6.29 -7.65 15.15
N ASP A 219 -6.79 -6.72 15.95
CA ASP A 219 -8.16 -6.75 16.47
C ASP A 219 -9.19 -6.30 15.40
N ILE A 220 -9.57 -7.24 14.54
CA ILE A 220 -10.59 -7.03 13.49
C ILE A 220 -11.93 -6.64 14.11
N GLY A 221 -12.29 -7.24 15.25
CA GLY A 221 -13.55 -6.97 15.94
C GLY A 221 -13.70 -5.51 16.33
N THR A 222 -12.64 -4.89 16.88
CA THR A 222 -12.62 -3.45 17.20
C THR A 222 -12.76 -2.59 15.96
N THR A 223 -12.03 -2.89 14.87
CA THR A 223 -12.17 -2.15 13.60
C THR A 223 -13.59 -2.24 13.05
N THR A 224 -14.17 -3.45 13.02
CA THR A 224 -15.54 -3.68 12.53
C THR A 224 -16.58 -2.92 13.34
N ALA A 225 -16.49 -2.96 14.68
CA ALA A 225 -17.38 -2.21 15.56
C ALA A 225 -17.30 -0.68 15.33
N LYS A 226 -16.13 -0.15 15.03
CA LYS A 226 -15.96 1.26 14.68
C LYS A 226 -16.58 1.60 13.31
N ILE A 227 -16.44 0.72 12.30
CA ILE A 227 -17.09 0.84 10.99
C ILE A 227 -18.59 0.98 11.14
N GLU A 228 -19.21 0.08 11.89
CA GLU A 228 -20.64 0.10 12.20
C GLU A 228 -21.06 1.38 12.93
N LYS A 229 -20.34 1.73 14.00
CA LYS A 229 -20.61 2.92 14.80
C LYS A 229 -20.55 4.22 13.99
N ARG A 230 -19.67 4.30 13.00
CA ARG A 230 -19.55 5.46 12.09
C ARG A 230 -20.59 5.44 10.96
N GLY A 231 -21.41 4.40 10.85
CA GLY A 231 -22.44 4.26 9.82
C GLY A 231 -21.88 3.97 8.43
N PHE A 232 -20.68 3.40 8.35
CA PHE A 232 -20.13 2.93 7.08
C PHE A 232 -20.86 1.67 6.61
N PRO A 233 -20.81 1.34 5.30
CA PRO A 233 -21.41 0.12 4.79
C PRO A 233 -20.89 -1.13 5.52
N GLU A 234 -21.79 -2.01 5.95
CA GLU A 234 -21.47 -3.28 6.61
C GLU A 234 -20.45 -4.12 5.79
N ALA A 235 -20.54 -4.06 4.48
CA ALA A 235 -19.62 -4.74 3.57
C ALA A 235 -18.13 -4.38 3.80
N TYR A 236 -17.82 -3.23 4.42
CA TYR A 236 -16.43 -2.87 4.74
C TYR A 236 -15.91 -3.69 5.94
N GLY A 237 -16.74 -3.88 6.96
CA GLY A 237 -16.43 -4.74 8.10
C GLY A 237 -16.34 -6.21 7.69
N LEU A 238 -17.31 -6.70 6.92
CA LEU A 238 -17.34 -8.09 6.44
C LEU A 238 -16.10 -8.47 5.59
N ARG A 239 -15.53 -7.50 4.87
CA ARG A 239 -14.34 -7.73 4.04
C ARG A 239 -13.06 -7.95 4.84
N LEU A 240 -13.04 -7.64 6.13
CA LEU A 240 -11.87 -7.81 6.99
C LEU A 240 -11.77 -9.22 7.59
N TRP A 241 -12.88 -10.01 7.54
CA TRP A 241 -12.99 -11.40 8.01
C TRP A 241 -12.73 -12.37 6.86
#